data_217af14b2637a5394fdc8328a6f87485
#
_entry.id   217af14b2637a5394fdc8328a6f87485
#
_cell.length_a   1.000
_cell.length_b   1.000
_cell.length_c   1.000
_cell.angle_alpha   90.00
_cell.angle_beta   90.00
_cell.angle_gamma   90.00
#
_symmetry.space_group_name_H-M   'P 1'
#
loop_
_entity.id
_entity.type
_entity.pdbx_description
1 polymer ?
#
loop_
_entity_poly.entity_id
_entity_poly.type
_entity_poly.pdbx_seq_one_letter_code
_entity_poly.pdbx_strand_id
1 'polypeptide(L)'
;MNKRRKFTALLGILICVALLMSCKKNDTGEGTYELYYVNVQTQALEQEEVQIEGDTTEEKIESMLKELKKNPEDVEVKSTFPKKIKVEKWELTNGRLGISFNQEYKNVKKVPELLFRASLVQSLIQIDGVDSVKFYIGGDPLCDAN
;
A
#
# COMPACT_ATOMS: atom_id res chain seq x y z
N MET A 1 53.28 23.36 12.90
CA MET A 1 52.72 22.11 12.35
C MET A 1 51.36 21.71 12.95
N ASN A 2 50.67 22.58 13.71
CA ASN A 2 49.41 22.24 14.41
C ASN A 2 48.12 22.86 13.80
N LYS A 3 48.25 23.84 12.90
CA LYS A 3 47.04 24.49 12.29
C LYS A 3 46.36 23.65 11.21
N ARG A 4 47.12 22.90 10.40
CA ARG A 4 46.57 22.06 9.30
C ARG A 4 45.83 20.83 9.83
N ARG A 5 46.32 20.23 10.94
CA ARG A 5 45.65 19.05 11.55
C ARG A 5 44.32 19.40 12.21
N LYS A 6 44.20 20.60 12.77
CA LYS A 6 42.93 21.08 13.37
C LYS A 6 41.89 21.40 12.30
N PHE A 7 42.32 21.85 11.13
CA PHE A 7 41.42 22.17 10.02
C PHE A 7 40.85 20.95 9.33
N THR A 8 41.64 19.87 9.18
CA THR A 8 41.17 18.59 8.65
C THR A 8 40.23 17.84 9.63
N ALA A 9 40.47 17.96 10.93
CA ALA A 9 39.58 17.39 11.94
C ALA A 9 38.22 18.11 11.99
N LEU A 10 38.24 19.45 11.87
CA LEU A 10 37.02 20.28 11.85
C LEU A 10 36.18 20.04 10.60
N LEU A 11 36.83 19.86 9.43
CA LEU A 11 36.16 19.56 8.16
C LEU A 11 35.52 18.13 8.19
N GLY A 12 36.20 17.15 8.81
CA GLY A 12 35.66 15.80 8.98
C GLY A 12 34.40 15.77 9.85
N ILE A 13 34.39 16.53 10.95
CA ILE A 13 33.21 16.64 11.85
C ILE A 13 32.04 17.33 11.15
N LEU A 14 32.32 18.37 10.34
CA LEU A 14 31.28 19.09 9.59
C LEU A 14 30.60 18.19 8.55
N ILE A 15 31.37 17.32 7.87
CA ILE A 15 30.83 16.35 6.90
C ILE A 15 29.99 15.25 7.59
N CYS A 16 30.42 14.75 8.75
CA CYS A 16 29.64 13.80 9.52
C CYS A 16 28.32 14.37 10.04
N VAL A 17 28.28 15.64 10.44
CA VAL A 17 27.04 16.31 10.89
C VAL A 17 26.07 16.54 9.72
N ALA A 18 26.59 16.82 8.52
CA ALA A 18 25.76 16.97 7.32
C ALA A 18 25.08 15.65 6.88
N LEU A 19 25.74 14.50 7.13
CA LEU A 19 25.15 13.19 6.79
C LEU A 19 24.07 12.73 7.79
N LEU A 20 24.05 13.28 9.01
CA LEU A 20 23.02 12.97 10.01
C LEU A 20 21.74 13.80 9.85
N MET A 21 21.75 14.85 9.01
CA MET A 21 20.58 15.68 8.73
C MET A 21 19.76 15.22 7.53
N SER A 22 20.13 14.12 6.87
CA SER A 22 19.42 13.60 5.69
C SER A 22 18.26 12.66 5.99
N CYS A 23 17.81 12.55 7.25
CA CYS A 23 16.56 11.87 7.61
C CYS A 23 15.54 12.88 8.15
N LYS A 24 15.19 13.90 7.39
CA LYS A 24 13.88 14.50 7.51
C LYS A 24 12.92 13.63 6.71
N LYS A 25 12.26 12.67 7.39
CA LYS A 25 10.91 12.27 7.02
C LYS A 25 10.10 13.57 6.95
N ASN A 26 9.82 14.05 5.77
CA ASN A 26 8.80 15.06 5.59
C ASN A 26 7.49 14.38 6.02
N ASP A 27 7.05 14.73 7.20
CA ASP A 27 5.75 14.40 7.76
C ASP A 27 4.71 15.33 7.12
N THR A 28 4.61 15.24 5.80
CA THR A 28 3.44 15.65 5.06
C THR A 28 2.60 14.40 4.97
N GLY A 29 1.32 14.44 5.33
CA GLY A 29 0.42 13.28 5.38
C GLY A 29 0.25 12.52 4.05
N GLU A 30 1.11 12.79 3.08
CA GLU A 30 1.26 12.10 1.81
C GLU A 30 2.44 11.14 1.88
N GLY A 31 2.18 9.86 1.61
CA GLY A 31 3.20 8.82 1.50
C GLY A 31 3.19 8.19 0.11
N THR A 32 4.39 7.83 -0.39
CA THR A 32 4.52 7.01 -1.59
C THR A 32 4.36 5.55 -1.21
N TYR A 33 3.45 4.85 -1.88
CA TYR A 33 3.15 3.44 -1.67
C TYR A 33 3.19 2.68 -2.99
N GLU A 34 3.52 1.40 -2.93
CA GLU A 34 3.46 0.51 -4.08
C GLU A 34 2.05 -0.10 -4.17
N LEU A 35 1.28 0.28 -5.20
CA LEU A 35 -0.01 -0.32 -5.49
C LEU A 35 0.14 -1.44 -6.51
N TYR A 36 -0.54 -2.54 -6.26
CA TYR A 36 -0.43 -3.75 -7.09
C TYR A 36 -1.60 -3.85 -8.06
N TYR A 37 -1.28 -3.84 -9.34
CA TYR A 37 -2.19 -3.95 -10.47
C TYR A 37 -1.93 -5.23 -11.26
N VAL A 38 -2.78 -5.59 -12.20
CA VAL A 38 -2.54 -6.77 -13.06
C VAL A 38 -2.05 -6.34 -14.42
N ASN A 39 -0.90 -6.86 -14.85
CA ASN A 39 -0.43 -6.71 -16.22
C ASN A 39 -1.36 -7.45 -17.18
N VAL A 40 -1.81 -6.78 -18.24
CA VAL A 40 -2.82 -7.32 -19.16
C VAL A 40 -2.30 -8.43 -20.05
N GLN A 41 -0.98 -8.49 -20.29
CA GLN A 41 -0.33 -9.48 -21.13
C GLN A 41 0.10 -10.71 -20.32
N THR A 42 0.82 -10.49 -19.22
CA THR A 42 1.39 -11.58 -18.41
C THR A 42 0.41 -12.18 -17.42
N GLN A 43 -0.68 -11.46 -17.11
CA GLN A 43 -1.65 -11.80 -16.05
C GLN A 43 -0.98 -11.96 -14.67
N ALA A 44 0.14 -11.27 -14.45
CA ALA A 44 0.84 -11.19 -13.17
C ALA A 44 0.57 -9.84 -12.48
N LEU A 45 0.82 -9.79 -11.17
CA LEU A 45 0.80 -8.51 -10.45
C LEU A 45 2.07 -7.73 -10.74
N GLU A 46 1.91 -6.46 -11.03
CA GLU A 46 2.96 -5.46 -11.14
C GLU A 46 2.66 -4.30 -10.20
N GLN A 47 3.70 -3.68 -9.68
CA GLN A 47 3.59 -2.58 -8.74
C GLN A 47 3.81 -1.24 -9.43
N GLU A 48 3.06 -0.23 -9.01
CA GLU A 48 3.27 1.17 -9.38
C GLU A 48 3.37 2.02 -8.12
N GLU A 49 4.29 2.97 -8.13
CA GLU A 49 4.40 3.98 -7.07
C GLU A 49 3.28 5.01 -7.20
N VAL A 50 2.48 5.15 -6.15
CA VAL A 50 1.35 6.08 -6.09
C VAL A 50 1.40 6.90 -4.80
N GLN A 51 1.09 8.18 -4.89
CA GLN A 51 0.92 9.05 -3.73
C GLN A 51 -0.44 8.76 -3.08
N ILE A 52 -0.41 8.40 -1.80
CA ILE A 52 -1.61 8.16 -0.99
C ILE A 52 -1.73 9.28 0.03
N GLU A 53 -2.85 9.98 -0.01
CA GLU A 53 -3.17 11.07 0.90
C GLU A 53 -3.76 10.51 2.21
N GLY A 54 -3.47 11.17 3.32
CA GLY A 54 -4.05 10.91 4.63
C GLY A 54 -3.04 11.09 5.76
N ASP A 55 -3.49 11.69 6.85
CA ASP A 55 -2.69 11.92 8.07
C ASP A 55 -2.80 10.73 9.04
N THR A 56 -3.92 10.02 9.00
CA THR A 56 -4.20 8.87 9.86
C THR A 56 -4.12 7.55 9.08
N THR A 57 -3.95 6.44 9.80
CA THR A 57 -4.00 5.09 9.23
C THR A 57 -5.32 4.84 8.51
N GLU A 58 -6.44 5.29 9.09
CA GLU A 58 -7.77 5.15 8.53
C GLU A 58 -7.94 5.91 7.21
N GLU A 59 -7.49 7.15 7.15
CA GLU A 59 -7.52 7.97 5.93
C GLU A 59 -6.67 7.36 4.82
N LYS A 60 -5.50 6.83 5.16
CA LYS A 60 -4.63 6.12 4.20
C LYS A 60 -5.28 4.86 3.66
N ILE A 61 -5.97 4.08 4.52
CA ILE A 61 -6.73 2.90 4.09
C ILE A 61 -7.84 3.30 3.10
N GLU A 62 -8.62 4.34 3.41
CA GLU A 62 -9.69 4.81 2.52
C GLU A 62 -9.14 5.30 1.17
N SER A 63 -8.09 6.11 1.21
CA SER A 63 -7.43 6.64 0.01
C SER A 63 -6.87 5.51 -0.85
N MET A 64 -6.18 4.53 -0.25
CA MET A 64 -5.63 3.38 -0.97
C MET A 64 -6.72 2.49 -1.57
N LEU A 65 -7.80 2.19 -0.84
CA LEU A 65 -8.93 1.43 -1.36
C LEU A 65 -9.64 2.15 -2.51
N LYS A 66 -9.66 3.48 -2.49
CA LYS A 66 -10.20 4.30 -3.58
C LYS A 66 -9.29 4.27 -4.80
N GLU A 67 -7.98 4.36 -4.60
CA GLU A 67 -6.99 4.37 -5.67
C GLU A 67 -6.92 3.03 -6.39
N LEU A 68 -6.91 1.91 -5.68
CA LEU A 68 -6.92 0.55 -6.24
C LEU A 68 -8.12 0.26 -7.17
N LYS A 69 -9.21 1.04 -7.07
CA LYS A 69 -10.36 0.92 -7.97
C LYS A 69 -10.16 1.63 -9.31
N LYS A 70 -9.23 2.56 -9.38
CA LYS A 70 -8.94 3.29 -10.63
C LYS A 70 -8.03 2.44 -11.50
N ASN A 71 -8.15 2.60 -12.81
CA ASN A 71 -7.13 2.08 -13.70
C ASN A 71 -5.92 3.01 -13.65
N PRO A 72 -4.70 2.46 -13.63
CA PRO A 72 -3.48 3.24 -13.74
C PRO A 72 -3.40 4.02 -15.06
N GLU A 73 -2.47 4.97 -15.13
CA GLU A 73 -2.17 5.68 -16.38
C GLU A 73 -1.47 4.77 -17.39
N ASP A 74 -0.67 3.81 -16.92
CA ASP A 74 -0.03 2.82 -17.76
C ASP A 74 -1.09 1.86 -18.35
N VAL A 75 -1.13 1.79 -19.68
CA VAL A 75 -2.07 0.95 -20.44
C VAL A 75 -1.74 -0.55 -20.36
N GLU A 76 -0.53 -0.92 -19.93
CA GLU A 76 -0.10 -2.30 -19.78
C GLU A 76 -0.63 -2.95 -18.50
N VAL A 77 -1.04 -2.14 -17.53
CA VAL A 77 -1.64 -2.60 -16.28
C VAL A 77 -3.06 -2.11 -16.09
N LYS A 78 -3.82 -2.82 -15.28
CA LYS A 78 -5.21 -2.45 -14.93
C LYS A 78 -5.52 -2.81 -13.49
N SER A 79 -6.53 -2.14 -12.95
CA SER A 79 -7.07 -2.48 -11.63
C SER A 79 -7.50 -3.94 -11.57
N THR A 80 -7.10 -4.62 -10.48
CA THR A 80 -7.60 -5.95 -10.15
C THR A 80 -9.02 -5.91 -9.59
N PHE A 81 -9.51 -4.71 -9.23
CA PHE A 81 -10.79 -4.52 -8.56
C PHE A 81 -11.96 -4.81 -9.50
N PRO A 82 -12.77 -5.87 -9.26
CA PRO A 82 -13.85 -6.22 -10.18
C PRO A 82 -14.96 -5.15 -10.13
N LYS A 83 -15.47 -4.72 -11.29
CA LYS A 83 -16.41 -3.60 -11.43
C LYS A 83 -17.68 -3.69 -10.57
N LYS A 84 -18.16 -4.91 -10.29
CA LYS A 84 -19.40 -5.14 -9.52
C LYS A 84 -19.15 -5.27 -8.02
N ILE A 85 -17.88 -5.40 -7.61
CA ILE A 85 -17.52 -5.56 -6.20
C ILE A 85 -17.51 -4.20 -5.51
N LYS A 86 -18.12 -4.16 -4.34
CA LYS A 86 -18.14 -2.97 -3.47
C LYS A 86 -17.61 -3.36 -2.11
N VAL A 87 -16.77 -2.52 -1.54
CA VAL A 87 -16.47 -2.54 -0.11
C VAL A 87 -17.68 -1.95 0.60
N GLU A 88 -18.38 -2.76 1.39
CA GLU A 88 -19.55 -2.34 2.17
C GLU A 88 -19.12 -1.76 3.52
N LYS A 89 -18.08 -2.37 4.10
CA LYS A 89 -17.54 -1.99 5.39
C LYS A 89 -16.09 -2.43 5.47
N TRP A 90 -15.30 -1.68 6.21
CA TRP A 90 -14.00 -2.14 6.71
C TRP A 90 -13.82 -1.74 8.18
N GLU A 91 -12.94 -2.43 8.89
CA GLU A 91 -12.65 -2.20 10.29
C GLU A 91 -11.20 -2.60 10.60
N LEU A 92 -10.46 -1.73 11.25
CA LEU A 92 -9.10 -1.99 11.72
C LEU A 92 -9.13 -2.28 13.22
N THR A 93 -8.70 -3.47 13.63
CA THR A 93 -8.67 -3.86 15.05
C THR A 93 -7.39 -4.61 15.35
N ASN A 94 -6.55 -4.07 16.23
CA ASN A 94 -5.28 -4.67 16.65
C ASN A 94 -4.39 -5.09 15.46
N GLY A 95 -4.20 -4.19 14.49
CA GLY A 95 -3.40 -4.42 13.28
C GLY A 95 -4.06 -5.30 12.22
N ARG A 96 -5.26 -5.83 12.47
CA ARG A 96 -6.02 -6.62 11.49
C ARG A 96 -7.07 -5.78 10.80
N LEU A 97 -6.91 -5.61 9.50
CA LEU A 97 -7.88 -4.93 8.64
C LEU A 97 -8.90 -5.94 8.09
N GLY A 98 -10.14 -5.86 8.58
CA GLY A 98 -11.27 -6.62 8.05
C GLY A 98 -11.95 -5.84 6.92
N ILE A 99 -12.11 -6.44 5.74
CA ILE A 99 -12.81 -5.83 4.61
C ILE A 99 -14.00 -6.70 4.21
N SER A 100 -15.21 -6.14 4.28
CA SER A 100 -16.45 -6.80 3.90
C SER A 100 -16.90 -6.34 2.51
N PHE A 101 -17.12 -7.30 1.63
CA PHE A 101 -17.60 -7.08 0.27
C PHE A 101 -19.08 -7.46 0.14
N ASN A 102 -19.72 -6.89 -0.88
CA ASN A 102 -21.08 -7.26 -1.27
C ASN A 102 -21.15 -8.70 -1.83
N GLN A 103 -22.36 -9.25 -1.91
CA GLN A 103 -22.63 -10.63 -2.35
C GLN A 103 -22.15 -10.94 -3.79
N GLU A 104 -21.95 -9.92 -4.63
CA GLU A 104 -21.40 -10.08 -5.98
C GLU A 104 -20.00 -10.70 -6.00
N TYR A 105 -19.28 -10.64 -4.87
CA TYR A 105 -17.98 -11.28 -4.73
C TYR A 105 -18.02 -12.77 -5.06
N LYS A 106 -19.09 -13.47 -4.71
CA LYS A 106 -19.27 -14.91 -4.97
C LYS A 106 -19.25 -15.27 -6.46
N ASN A 107 -19.45 -14.30 -7.32
CA ASN A 107 -19.49 -14.48 -8.77
C ASN A 107 -18.12 -14.23 -9.43
N VAL A 108 -17.08 -13.85 -8.67
CA VAL A 108 -15.74 -13.64 -9.19
C VAL A 108 -15.07 -14.97 -9.50
N LYS A 109 -14.47 -15.07 -10.70
CA LYS A 109 -13.75 -16.30 -11.11
C LYS A 109 -12.48 -16.47 -10.28
N LYS A 110 -12.02 -17.71 -10.05
CA LYS A 110 -10.89 -18.06 -9.17
C LYS A 110 -9.59 -17.27 -9.46
N VAL A 111 -9.15 -17.18 -10.71
CA VAL A 111 -7.87 -16.51 -11.03
C VAL A 111 -7.95 -15.00 -10.80
N PRO A 112 -8.95 -14.28 -11.36
CA PRO A 112 -9.13 -12.87 -11.00
C PRO A 112 -9.35 -12.60 -9.53
N GLU A 113 -10.01 -13.51 -8.82
CA GLU A 113 -10.26 -13.42 -7.38
C GLU A 113 -8.95 -13.49 -6.59
N LEU A 114 -8.07 -14.43 -6.93
CA LEU A 114 -6.77 -14.57 -6.29
C LEU A 114 -5.90 -13.32 -6.50
N LEU A 115 -5.83 -12.80 -7.72
CA LEU A 115 -5.09 -11.58 -8.05
C LEU A 115 -5.65 -10.37 -7.33
N PHE A 116 -6.98 -10.27 -7.22
CA PHE A 116 -7.65 -9.20 -6.49
C PHE A 116 -7.29 -9.21 -5.00
N ARG A 117 -7.37 -10.37 -4.35
CA ARG A 117 -6.97 -10.49 -2.94
C ARG A 117 -5.50 -10.19 -2.72
N ALA A 118 -4.63 -10.73 -3.56
CA ALA A 118 -3.19 -10.50 -3.47
C ALA A 118 -2.84 -9.01 -3.64
N SER A 119 -3.46 -8.34 -4.61
CA SER A 119 -3.32 -6.90 -4.82
C SER A 119 -3.71 -6.11 -3.57
N LEU A 120 -4.89 -6.38 -3.00
CA LEU A 120 -5.35 -5.71 -1.78
C LEU A 120 -4.41 -5.94 -0.59
N VAL A 121 -3.99 -7.20 -0.37
CA VAL A 121 -3.09 -7.51 0.76
C VAL A 121 -1.77 -6.79 0.59
N GLN A 122 -1.11 -6.94 -0.56
CA GLN A 122 0.22 -6.38 -0.79
C GLN A 122 0.24 -4.86 -0.75
N SER A 123 -0.83 -4.20 -1.20
CA SER A 123 -0.94 -2.74 -1.11
C SER A 123 -1.22 -2.28 0.33
N LEU A 124 -2.18 -2.88 1.02
CA LEU A 124 -2.67 -2.39 2.30
C LEU A 124 -1.74 -2.64 3.49
N ILE A 125 -0.97 -3.74 3.49
CA ILE A 125 -0.03 -4.05 4.59
C ILE A 125 1.19 -3.10 4.65
N GLN A 126 1.38 -2.22 3.67
CA GLN A 126 2.40 -1.19 3.69
C GLN A 126 2.02 -0.01 4.60
N ILE A 127 0.74 0.11 4.96
CA ILE A 127 0.25 1.18 5.82
C ILE A 127 0.62 0.86 7.26
N ASP A 128 1.28 1.78 7.94
CA ASP A 128 1.63 1.64 9.35
C ASP A 128 0.38 1.36 10.20
N GLY A 129 0.42 0.29 10.98
CA GLY A 129 -0.69 -0.19 11.80
C GLY A 129 -1.58 -1.23 11.11
N VAL A 130 -1.30 -1.63 9.86
CA VAL A 130 -1.97 -2.76 9.18
C VAL A 130 -1.02 -3.95 9.08
N ASP A 131 -1.19 -4.94 9.94
CA ASP A 131 -0.33 -6.14 9.99
C ASP A 131 -0.90 -7.29 9.13
N SER A 132 -2.21 -7.32 8.93
CA SER A 132 -2.89 -8.37 8.19
C SER A 132 -4.23 -7.91 7.64
N VAL A 133 -4.68 -8.57 6.55
CA VAL A 133 -5.98 -8.31 5.93
C VAL A 133 -6.85 -9.56 5.99
N LYS A 134 -8.10 -9.41 6.39
CA LYS A 134 -9.11 -10.46 6.40
C LYS A 134 -10.33 -10.04 5.59
N PHE A 135 -10.83 -10.95 4.77
CA PHE A 135 -11.96 -10.68 3.88
C PHE A 135 -13.25 -11.33 4.37
N TYR A 136 -14.37 -10.65 4.10
CA TYR A 136 -15.71 -11.07 4.45
C TYR A 136 -16.67 -10.83 3.28
N ILE A 137 -17.73 -11.61 3.21
CA ILE A 137 -18.82 -11.43 2.24
C ILE A 137 -20.12 -11.37 3.03
N GLY A 138 -20.78 -10.20 3.03
CA GLY A 138 -22.03 -10.02 3.79
C GLY A 138 -21.89 -10.30 5.28
N GLY A 139 -20.69 -10.10 5.84
CA GLY A 139 -20.38 -10.35 7.25
C GLY A 139 -19.80 -11.74 7.57
N ASP A 140 -19.89 -12.71 6.65
CA ASP A 140 -19.30 -14.03 6.83
C ASP A 140 -17.82 -14.04 6.40
N PRO A 141 -16.89 -14.65 7.16
CA PRO A 141 -15.50 -14.75 6.77
C PRO A 141 -15.35 -15.48 5.42
N LEU A 142 -14.52 -14.93 4.54
CA LEU A 142 -14.10 -15.64 3.35
C LEU A 142 -13.13 -16.75 3.79
N CYS A 143 -13.58 -18.00 3.72
CA CYS A 143 -12.75 -19.17 3.94
C CYS A 143 -12.16 -19.61 2.59
N ASP A 144 -10.84 -19.85 2.56
CA ASP A 144 -10.25 -20.54 1.42
C ASP A 144 -10.84 -21.96 1.39
N ALA A 145 -11.41 -22.33 0.25
CA ALA A 145 -11.82 -23.71 0.05
C ALA A 145 -10.54 -24.56 0.00
N ASN A 146 -10.37 -25.44 0.99
CA ASN A 146 -9.35 -26.47 0.99
C ASN A 146 -9.52 -27.42 -0.21
#